data_44fe6cfe58d1489d34836bd2f04325dc
#
_entry.id   44fe6cfe58d1489d34836bd2f04325dc
#
_cell.length_a   1.000
_cell.length_b   1.000
_cell.length_c   1.000
_cell.angle_alpha   90.00
_cell.angle_beta   90.00
_cell.angle_gamma   90.00
#
_symmetry.space_group_name_H-M   'P 1'
#
loop_
_entity.id
_entity.type
_entity.pdbx_description
1 polymer ?
#
loop_
_entity_poly.entity_id
_entity_poly.type
_entity_poly.pdbx_seq_one_letter_code
_entity_poly.pdbx_strand_id
1 'polypeptide(L)'
;MESCMESKKQGQISIIMPVYNGVSWIGECIESILQQTDTNWELLVLDDHSTDGTTELVLKLAEEDSRIFPILRQRNGVSAARNEGLEKAQGEFVMFVDADDKLDPQMLSVLRAMLGQTESDLAVCDYYRWNGKPDGIYNRSEGLLKTD
;
A
#
# COMPACT_ATOMS: atom_id res chain seq x y z
N MET A 1 30.70 10.75 9.51
CA MET A 1 29.80 10.51 8.35
C MET A 1 28.38 10.73 8.85
N GLU A 2 27.82 11.87 8.53
CA GLU A 2 26.42 12.10 8.76
C GLU A 2 25.65 11.27 7.75
N SER A 3 24.88 10.26 8.20
CA SER A 3 23.88 9.62 7.38
C SER A 3 22.85 10.70 7.03
N CYS A 4 22.78 11.06 5.76
CA CYS A 4 21.74 11.92 5.22
C CYS A 4 20.41 11.18 5.44
N MET A 5 19.76 11.44 6.57
CA MET A 5 18.34 11.10 6.73
C MET A 5 17.60 12.04 5.76
N GLU A 6 17.32 11.55 4.56
CA GLU A 6 16.40 12.25 3.68
C GLU A 6 15.12 12.51 4.47
N SER A 7 14.79 13.78 4.59
CA SER A 7 13.58 14.18 5.34
C SER A 7 12.36 13.54 4.68
N LYS A 8 11.59 12.78 5.46
CA LYS A 8 10.34 12.17 4.97
C LYS A 8 9.45 13.23 4.35
N LYS A 9 8.79 12.88 3.25
CA LYS A 9 7.86 13.78 2.56
C LYS A 9 6.59 13.93 3.39
N GLN A 10 6.38 15.14 3.89
CA GLN A 10 5.29 15.46 4.81
C GLN A 10 3.92 15.14 4.20
N GLY A 11 3.08 14.45 4.95
CA GLY A 11 1.73 14.04 4.58
C GLY A 11 1.67 12.97 3.49
N GLN A 12 2.79 12.54 2.88
CA GLN A 12 2.78 11.50 1.87
C GLN A 12 2.60 10.12 2.50
N ILE A 13 1.83 9.27 1.84
CA ILE A 13 1.65 7.87 2.21
C ILE A 13 2.51 7.00 1.29
N SER A 14 3.42 6.20 1.84
CA SER A 14 4.10 5.14 1.10
C SER A 14 3.31 3.85 1.21
N ILE A 15 2.74 3.41 0.09
CA ILE A 15 2.03 2.14 0.00
C ILE A 15 3.04 1.07 -0.38
N ILE A 16 3.18 0.05 0.43
CA ILE A 16 4.11 -1.06 0.25
C ILE A 16 3.32 -2.30 -0.16
N MET A 17 3.55 -2.76 -1.38
CA MET A 17 2.84 -3.89 -1.99
C MET A 17 3.82 -4.99 -2.37
N PRO A 18 3.99 -6.02 -1.54
CA PRO A 18 4.73 -7.21 -1.93
C PRO A 18 3.89 -8.05 -2.89
N VAL A 19 4.50 -8.63 -3.91
CA VAL A 19 3.84 -9.52 -4.86
C VAL A 19 4.75 -10.65 -5.30
N TYR A 20 4.15 -11.82 -5.51
CA TYR A 20 4.74 -12.97 -6.19
C TYR A 20 3.65 -13.69 -6.97
N ASN A 21 3.80 -13.74 -8.31
CA ASN A 21 2.83 -14.38 -9.21
C ASN A 21 1.38 -13.89 -8.99
N GLY A 22 1.17 -12.58 -9.10
CA GLY A 22 -0.10 -11.91 -8.84
C GLY A 22 -0.76 -11.31 -10.08
N VAL A 23 -0.40 -11.72 -11.31
CA VAL A 23 -0.88 -11.09 -12.56
C VAL A 23 -2.40 -11.04 -12.67
N SER A 24 -3.11 -12.02 -12.10
CA SER A 24 -4.58 -12.10 -12.14
C SER A 24 -5.28 -11.05 -11.27
N TRP A 25 -4.62 -10.45 -10.30
CA TRP A 25 -5.23 -9.56 -9.31
C TRP A 25 -4.59 -8.18 -9.20
N ILE A 26 -3.27 -8.09 -9.39
CA ILE A 26 -2.51 -6.87 -9.13
C ILE A 26 -2.99 -5.67 -9.95
N GLY A 27 -3.48 -5.89 -11.18
CA GLY A 27 -4.02 -4.83 -12.02
C GLY A 27 -5.22 -4.12 -11.38
N GLU A 28 -6.18 -4.89 -10.86
CA GLU A 28 -7.36 -4.33 -10.18
C GLU A 28 -7.00 -3.67 -8.85
N CYS A 29 -6.02 -4.22 -8.13
CA CYS A 29 -5.50 -3.62 -6.89
C CYS A 29 -4.89 -2.25 -7.16
N ILE A 30 -3.96 -2.15 -8.13
CA ILE A 30 -3.32 -0.88 -8.51
C ILE A 30 -4.34 0.12 -9.03
N GLU A 31 -5.30 -0.31 -9.85
CA GLU A 31 -6.40 0.54 -10.34
C GLU A 31 -7.17 1.18 -9.16
N SER A 32 -7.46 0.41 -8.10
CA SER A 32 -8.14 0.94 -6.90
C SER A 32 -7.29 1.97 -6.14
N ILE A 33 -5.97 1.89 -6.22
CA ILE A 33 -5.04 2.89 -5.67
C ILE A 33 -5.01 4.15 -6.54
N LEU A 34 -4.99 4.00 -7.86
CA LEU A 34 -5.05 5.12 -8.80
C LEU A 34 -6.33 5.94 -8.66
N GLN A 35 -7.45 5.30 -8.27
CA GLN A 35 -8.75 5.92 -8.05
C GLN A 35 -8.91 6.60 -6.69
N GLN A 36 -7.90 6.59 -5.82
CA GLN A 36 -7.97 7.25 -4.52
C GLN A 36 -8.20 8.76 -4.66
N THR A 37 -9.11 9.29 -3.85
CA THR A 37 -9.38 10.74 -3.79
C THR A 37 -8.20 11.53 -3.24
N ASP A 38 -7.42 10.91 -2.36
CA ASP A 38 -6.15 11.43 -1.90
C ASP A 38 -5.04 11.05 -2.90
N THR A 39 -4.36 12.02 -3.45
CA THR A 39 -3.32 11.83 -4.49
C THR A 39 -1.89 11.90 -3.96
N ASN A 40 -1.70 12.20 -2.66
CA ASN A 40 -0.36 12.36 -2.06
C ASN A 40 0.18 11.02 -1.53
N TRP A 41 0.45 10.11 -2.45
CA TRP A 41 1.00 8.79 -2.15
C TRP A 41 2.09 8.40 -3.16
N GLU A 42 2.90 7.43 -2.77
CA GLU A 42 3.75 6.63 -3.64
C GLU A 42 3.41 5.15 -3.46
N LEU A 43 3.58 4.34 -4.50
CA LEU A 43 3.35 2.90 -4.47
C LEU A 43 4.66 2.17 -4.76
N LEU A 44 5.17 1.46 -3.77
CA LEU A 44 6.33 0.58 -3.90
C LEU A 44 5.84 -0.84 -4.15
N VAL A 45 5.99 -1.33 -5.37
CA VAL A 45 5.63 -2.72 -5.75
C VAL A 45 6.88 -3.57 -5.69
N LEU A 46 6.96 -4.43 -4.68
CA LEU A 46 8.10 -5.31 -4.46
C LEU A 46 7.84 -6.69 -5.07
N ASP A 47 8.28 -6.86 -6.29
CA ASP A 47 8.10 -8.11 -7.05
C ASP A 47 9.18 -9.13 -6.66
N ASP A 48 8.76 -10.18 -5.97
CA ASP A 48 9.62 -11.22 -5.43
C ASP A 48 9.94 -12.30 -6.48
N HIS A 49 10.38 -11.88 -7.68
CA HIS A 49 10.77 -12.73 -8.80
C HIS A 49 9.60 -13.49 -9.43
N SER A 50 8.55 -12.79 -9.81
CA SER A 50 7.39 -13.35 -10.52
C SER A 50 7.74 -13.91 -11.89
N THR A 51 7.01 -14.93 -12.33
CA THR A 51 7.20 -15.63 -13.61
C THR A 51 5.92 -15.76 -14.44
N ASP A 52 4.84 -15.11 -14.00
CA ASP A 52 3.49 -15.23 -14.59
C ASP A 52 3.06 -14.00 -15.44
N GLY A 53 3.96 -13.02 -15.64
CA GLY A 53 3.63 -11.76 -16.32
C GLY A 53 3.36 -10.59 -15.36
N THR A 54 3.45 -10.79 -14.05
CA THR A 54 3.30 -9.73 -13.06
C THR A 54 4.30 -8.59 -13.28
N THR A 55 5.58 -8.94 -13.46
CA THR A 55 6.66 -7.97 -13.65
C THR A 55 6.39 -7.05 -14.83
N GLU A 56 6.02 -7.60 -15.97
CA GLU A 56 5.74 -6.86 -17.20
C GLU A 56 4.55 -5.90 -17.00
N LEU A 57 3.50 -6.37 -16.34
CA LEU A 57 2.32 -5.54 -16.04
C LEU A 57 2.68 -4.37 -15.12
N VAL A 58 3.44 -4.61 -14.06
CA VAL A 58 3.84 -3.55 -13.12
C VAL A 58 4.75 -2.52 -13.79
N LEU A 59 5.71 -2.96 -14.60
CA LEU A 59 6.59 -2.06 -15.36
C LEU A 59 5.78 -1.16 -16.30
N LYS A 60 4.81 -1.73 -17.01
CA LYS A 60 3.91 -0.96 -17.88
C LYS A 60 3.12 0.10 -17.10
N LEU A 61 2.53 -0.26 -15.97
CA LEU A 61 1.77 0.68 -15.14
C LEU A 61 2.67 1.80 -14.56
N ALA A 62 3.92 1.50 -14.27
CA ALA A 62 4.89 2.49 -13.81
C ALA A 62 5.31 3.49 -14.91
N GLU A 63 5.24 3.10 -16.19
CA GLU A 63 5.42 4.02 -17.31
C GLU A 63 4.24 4.99 -17.45
N GLU A 64 3.04 4.58 -17.05
CA GLU A 64 1.81 5.37 -17.13
C GLU A 64 1.64 6.33 -15.94
N ASP A 65 2.12 5.98 -14.75
CA ASP A 65 2.04 6.81 -13.54
C ASP A 65 3.36 6.82 -12.75
N SER A 66 3.97 8.00 -12.65
CA SER A 66 5.27 8.20 -12.00
C SER A 66 5.29 7.99 -10.49
N ARG A 67 4.14 7.77 -9.85
CA ARG A 67 4.03 7.45 -8.42
C ARG A 67 4.19 5.95 -8.15
N ILE A 68 4.24 5.12 -9.18
CA ILE A 68 4.44 3.66 -9.08
C ILE A 68 5.92 3.34 -9.26
N PHE A 69 6.52 2.70 -8.26
CA PHE A 69 7.92 2.33 -8.22
C PHE A 69 8.09 0.81 -8.16
N PRO A 70 8.37 0.15 -9.31
CA PRO A 70 8.69 -1.27 -9.33
C PRO A 70 10.05 -1.54 -8.68
N ILE A 71 10.10 -2.50 -7.77
CA ILE A 71 11.33 -2.98 -7.13
C ILE A 71 11.43 -4.48 -7.41
N LEU A 72 12.29 -4.83 -8.36
CA LEU A 72 12.51 -6.22 -8.75
C LEU A 72 13.51 -6.85 -7.77
N ARG A 73 13.14 -7.99 -7.20
CA ARG A 73 13.88 -8.65 -6.14
C ARG A 73 14.31 -10.05 -6.53
N GLN A 74 15.34 -10.56 -5.89
CA GLN A 74 15.60 -12.00 -5.80
C GLN A 74 14.62 -12.59 -4.78
N ARG A 75 14.06 -13.76 -5.07
CA ARG A 75 13.05 -14.40 -4.22
C ARG A 75 13.55 -14.58 -2.78
N ASN A 76 12.89 -13.92 -1.84
CA ASN A 76 13.27 -13.93 -0.42
C ASN A 76 12.05 -13.83 0.53
N GLY A 77 10.85 -13.89 0.00
CA GLY A 77 9.60 -13.94 0.74
C GLY A 77 9.02 -12.58 1.13
N VAL A 78 7.75 -12.62 1.54
CA VAL A 78 6.91 -11.44 1.79
C VAL A 78 7.44 -10.55 2.93
N SER A 79 7.97 -11.14 3.99
CA SER A 79 8.50 -10.36 5.12
C SER A 79 9.73 -9.56 4.73
N ALA A 80 10.65 -10.15 3.97
CA ALA A 80 11.82 -9.46 3.44
C ALA A 80 11.42 -8.35 2.45
N ALA A 81 10.38 -8.59 1.63
CA ALA A 81 9.83 -7.58 0.74
C ALA A 81 9.27 -6.38 1.53
N ARG A 82 8.46 -6.61 2.55
CA ARG A 82 7.92 -5.54 3.40
C ARG A 82 9.03 -4.74 4.09
N ASN A 83 10.06 -5.39 4.61
CA ASN A 83 11.20 -4.71 5.24
C ASN A 83 11.94 -3.81 4.24
N GLU A 84 12.23 -4.31 3.04
CA GLU A 84 12.86 -3.50 1.98
C GLU A 84 11.97 -2.31 1.58
N GLY A 85 10.66 -2.52 1.50
CA GLY A 85 9.69 -1.44 1.26
C GLY A 85 9.76 -0.36 2.34
N LEU A 86 9.87 -0.74 3.61
CA LEU A 86 10.03 0.20 4.74
C LEU A 86 11.32 1.02 4.62
N GLU A 87 12.42 0.41 4.21
CA GLU A 87 13.71 1.09 4.02
C GLU A 87 13.66 2.11 2.87
N LYS A 88 12.89 1.81 1.82
CA LYS A 88 12.77 2.66 0.62
C LYS A 88 11.64 3.70 0.70
N ALA A 89 10.71 3.56 1.64
CA ALA A 89 9.57 4.45 1.82
C ALA A 89 10.01 5.89 2.13
N GLN A 90 9.55 6.84 1.33
CA GLN A 90 9.85 8.27 1.49
C GLN A 90 8.72 9.04 2.18
N GLY A 91 7.51 8.49 2.25
CA GLY A 91 6.36 9.11 2.90
C GLY A 91 6.48 9.18 4.42
N GLU A 92 5.78 10.14 4.99
CA GLU A 92 5.62 10.26 6.45
C GLU A 92 4.84 9.07 7.01
N PHE A 93 3.84 8.61 6.27
CA PHE A 93 3.01 7.46 6.63
C PHE A 93 3.34 6.25 5.78
N VAL A 94 3.12 5.07 6.33
CA VAL A 94 3.30 3.79 5.63
C VAL A 94 2.02 2.98 5.71
N MET A 95 1.65 2.34 4.60
CA MET A 95 0.54 1.42 4.50
C MET A 95 0.99 0.15 3.78
N PHE A 96 0.58 -1.02 4.28
CA PHE A 96 0.76 -2.29 3.57
C PHE A 96 -0.53 -2.66 2.85
N VAL A 97 -0.40 -3.08 1.59
CA VAL A 97 -1.51 -3.55 0.76
C VAL A 97 -1.08 -4.85 0.08
N ASP A 98 -1.89 -5.87 0.21
CA ASP A 98 -1.67 -7.12 -0.51
C ASP A 98 -2.20 -6.99 -1.96
N ALA A 99 -1.51 -7.62 -2.92
CA ALA A 99 -1.76 -7.40 -4.35
C ALA A 99 -3.12 -7.94 -4.85
N ASP A 100 -3.83 -8.70 -4.03
CA ASP A 100 -5.18 -9.23 -4.28
C ASP A 100 -6.30 -8.47 -3.57
N ASP A 101 -5.95 -7.38 -2.86
CA ASP A 101 -6.91 -6.50 -2.22
C ASP A 101 -7.42 -5.39 -3.15
N LYS A 102 -8.56 -4.79 -2.78
CA LYS A 102 -9.10 -3.56 -3.37
C LYS A 102 -9.36 -2.52 -2.30
N LEU A 103 -8.98 -1.28 -2.59
CA LEU A 103 -9.18 -0.14 -1.70
C LEU A 103 -10.47 0.62 -2.07
N ASP A 104 -11.23 1.01 -1.03
CA ASP A 104 -12.28 2.01 -1.21
C ASP A 104 -11.68 3.34 -1.68
N PRO A 105 -12.31 4.08 -2.62
CA PRO A 105 -11.75 5.32 -3.17
C PRO A 105 -11.41 6.41 -2.12
N GLN A 106 -12.02 6.38 -0.96
CA GLN A 106 -11.81 7.34 0.14
C GLN A 106 -10.86 6.82 1.23
N MET A 107 -10.34 5.60 1.11
CA MET A 107 -9.62 4.94 2.17
C MET A 107 -8.41 5.74 2.65
N LEU A 108 -7.55 6.21 1.75
CA LEU A 108 -6.35 6.97 2.11
C LEU A 108 -6.69 8.31 2.76
N SER A 109 -7.68 9.02 2.23
CA SER A 109 -8.10 10.32 2.77
C SER A 109 -8.68 10.18 4.18
N VAL A 110 -9.49 9.15 4.43
CA VAL A 110 -10.10 8.89 5.74
C VAL A 110 -9.03 8.48 6.77
N LEU A 111 -8.15 7.53 6.42
CA LEU A 111 -7.09 7.08 7.34
C LEU A 111 -6.14 8.22 7.72
N ARG A 112 -5.74 9.04 6.75
CA ARG A 112 -4.88 10.20 7.02
C ARG A 112 -5.57 11.26 7.90
N ALA A 113 -6.85 11.54 7.64
CA ALA A 113 -7.63 12.46 8.48
C ALA A 113 -7.75 11.95 9.91
N MET A 114 -7.95 10.66 10.13
CA MET A 114 -7.98 10.04 11.45
C MET A 114 -6.68 10.22 12.21
N LEU A 115 -5.53 9.98 11.58
CA LEU A 115 -4.21 10.18 12.18
C LEU A 115 -4.00 11.65 12.62
N GLY A 116 -4.35 12.60 11.73
CA GLY A 116 -4.19 14.03 12.01
C GLY A 116 -5.12 14.58 13.10
N GLN A 117 -6.36 14.04 13.19
CA GLN A 117 -7.35 14.51 14.17
C GLN A 117 -7.14 13.96 15.58
N THR A 118 -6.57 12.76 15.69
CA THR A 118 -6.45 12.04 16.95
C THR A 118 -5.04 12.03 17.52
N GLU A 119 -4.06 12.61 16.80
CA GLU A 119 -2.64 12.53 17.14
C GLU A 119 -2.17 11.07 17.39
N SER A 120 -2.77 10.12 16.66
CA SER A 120 -2.50 8.70 16.79
C SER A 120 -1.37 8.26 15.87
N ASP A 121 -0.58 7.30 16.31
CA ASP A 121 0.49 6.68 15.50
C ASP A 121 -0.03 5.65 14.52
N LEU A 122 -1.24 5.13 14.73
CA LEU A 122 -1.84 4.08 13.94
C LEU A 122 -3.33 4.36 13.66
N ALA A 123 -3.74 4.20 12.40
CA ALA A 123 -5.13 4.17 11.99
C ALA A 123 -5.46 2.82 11.34
N VAL A 124 -6.62 2.26 11.65
CA VAL A 124 -7.09 0.96 11.16
C VAL A 124 -8.48 1.12 10.57
N CYS A 125 -8.75 0.48 9.46
CA CYS A 125 -10.08 0.39 8.85
C CYS A 125 -10.62 -1.03 8.86
N ASP A 126 -11.92 -1.16 8.68
CA ASP A 126 -12.57 -2.44 8.46
C ASP A 126 -12.38 -2.95 7.03
N TYR A 127 -12.70 -4.20 6.78
CA TYR A 127 -12.63 -4.81 5.47
C TYR A 127 -13.88 -5.63 5.15
N TYR A 128 -14.12 -5.82 3.85
CA TYR A 128 -15.16 -6.71 3.34
C TYR A 128 -14.50 -7.88 2.62
N ARG A 129 -15.08 -9.07 2.74
CA ARG A 129 -14.74 -10.17 1.83
C ARG A 129 -15.47 -9.94 0.51
N TRP A 130 -14.75 -10.06 -0.61
CA TRP A 130 -15.30 -9.82 -1.94
C TRP A 130 -15.46 -11.13 -2.71
N ASN A 131 -16.71 -11.46 -3.06
CA ASN A 131 -17.07 -12.59 -3.94
C ASN A 131 -17.84 -12.07 -5.16
N GLY A 132 -17.36 -11.02 -5.83
CA GLY A 132 -18.09 -10.32 -6.87
C GLY A 132 -19.12 -9.31 -6.35
N LYS A 133 -19.40 -9.31 -5.07
CA LYS A 133 -20.16 -8.31 -4.29
C LYS A 133 -19.73 -8.36 -2.83
N PRO A 134 -19.93 -7.30 -2.05
CA PRO A 134 -19.60 -7.29 -0.63
C PRO A 134 -20.34 -8.40 0.12
N ASP A 135 -19.63 -9.25 0.83
CA ASP A 135 -20.16 -10.40 1.59
C ASP A 135 -20.36 -10.08 3.08
N GLY A 136 -20.21 -8.84 3.46
CA GLY A 136 -20.35 -8.36 4.84
C GLY A 136 -19.12 -7.60 5.34
N ILE A 137 -19.30 -6.91 6.46
CA ILE A 137 -18.21 -6.22 7.16
C ILE A 137 -17.56 -7.20 8.11
N TYR A 138 -16.26 -7.43 7.93
CA TYR A 138 -15.44 -8.21 8.81
C TYR A 138 -14.60 -7.27 9.68
N ASN A 139 -14.50 -7.61 10.96
CA ASN A 139 -13.69 -6.86 11.92
C ASN A 139 -14.21 -5.45 12.24
N ARG A 140 -15.52 -5.36 12.56
CA ARG A 140 -16.10 -4.12 13.07
C ARG A 140 -15.51 -3.85 14.46
N SER A 141 -14.49 -3.02 14.53
CA SER A 141 -14.01 -2.49 15.80
C SER A 141 -15.05 -1.52 16.36
N GLU A 142 -15.97 -2.02 17.16
CA GLU A 142 -16.79 -1.17 18.02
C GLU A 142 -15.91 -0.66 19.17
N GLY A 143 -15.29 0.48 18.96
CA GLY A 143 -14.56 1.19 20.00
C GLY A 143 -13.15 1.61 19.59
N LEU A 144 -12.89 2.90 19.71
CA LEU A 144 -11.56 3.44 19.81
C LEU A 144 -10.82 2.70 20.94
N LEU A 145 -9.75 2.01 20.62
CA LEU A 145 -8.77 1.59 21.62
C LEU A 145 -8.17 2.88 22.19
N LYS A 146 -8.70 3.36 23.31
CA LYS A 146 -8.01 4.34 24.13
C LYS A 146 -6.85 3.59 24.78
N THR A 147 -5.65 3.86 24.34
CA THR A 147 -4.46 3.56 25.14
C THR A 147 -4.35 4.63 26.21
N ASP A 148 -4.53 4.22 27.46
CA ASP A 148 -4.20 5.05 28.63
C ASP A 148 -2.69 5.22 28.71
#